data_b30d8d8ab15611bb1a2fcca128b71d7c
#
_entry.id   b30d8d8ab15611bb1a2fcca128b71d7c
#
_cell.length_a   1.000
_cell.length_b   1.000
_cell.length_c   1.000
_cell.angle_alpha   90.00
_cell.angle_beta   90.00
_cell.angle_gamma   90.00
#
_symmetry.space_group_name_H-M   'P 1'
#
loop_
_entity.id
_entity.type
_entity.pdbx_description
1 polymer ?
#
loop_
_entity_poly.entity_id
_entity_poly.type
_entity_poly.pdbx_seq_one_letter_code
_entity_poly.pdbx_strand_id
1 'polypeptide(L)'
;GSGLVGSEMCIRDSFKSAGYGLTQKILDASYCGVPQSRKRFFLIGVLGGEDDALLGYLECNLAEKPMTMFDYFGNSLGTEYYFRVPRSYSRRGVFSIYEPCQTIRGVDRPIPKGYKGHPSDPVEIGPKVRALTILERSYVQTFPKSFKFDGNKGDLNLMIGNAVPVKLAEYVAVAIKKYDDDQLRKK
;
A
#
# COMPACT_ATOMS: atom_id res chain seq x y z
N GLY A 1 -21.38 10.20 -1.23
CA GLY A 1 -20.05 10.78 -1.17
C GLY A 1 -19.88 12.15 -0.53
N SER A 2 -20.90 12.76 0.06
CA SER A 2 -20.80 14.13 0.62
C SER A 2 -20.31 14.21 2.08
N GLY A 3 -20.23 13.09 2.78
CA GLY A 3 -19.84 13.08 4.20
C GLY A 3 -18.33 13.18 4.49
N LEU A 4 -17.47 12.72 3.56
CA LEU A 4 -16.02 12.75 3.74
C LEU A 4 -15.42 14.14 3.50
N VAL A 5 -15.94 14.89 2.53
CA VAL A 5 -15.42 16.22 2.16
C VAL A 5 -15.59 17.22 3.31
N GLY A 6 -16.69 17.17 4.05
CA GLY A 6 -16.93 18.05 5.19
C GLY A 6 -16.01 17.77 6.39
N SER A 7 -15.74 16.50 6.69
CA SER A 7 -14.87 16.12 7.81
C SER A 7 -13.40 16.38 7.53
N GLU A 8 -12.92 16.20 6.30
CA GLU A 8 -11.55 16.53 5.90
C GLU A 8 -11.29 18.04 5.97
N MET A 9 -12.26 18.85 5.56
CA MET A 9 -12.19 20.30 5.66
C MET A 9 -12.10 20.75 7.13
N CYS A 10 -12.89 20.19 8.02
CA CYS A 10 -12.84 20.49 9.46
C CYS A 10 -11.50 20.11 10.10
N ILE A 11 -10.90 18.97 9.72
CA ILE A 11 -9.59 18.55 10.25
C ILE A 11 -8.50 19.53 9.80
N ARG A 12 -8.47 19.91 8.53
CA ARG A 12 -7.51 20.88 7.99
C ARG A 12 -7.62 22.23 8.68
N ASP A 13 -8.85 22.74 8.82
CA ASP A 13 -9.10 24.05 9.44
C ASP A 13 -8.66 24.06 10.92
N SER A 14 -8.87 22.93 11.63
CA SER A 14 -8.41 22.77 13.00
C SER A 14 -6.88 22.83 13.11
N PHE A 15 -6.15 22.11 12.23
CA PHE A 15 -4.69 22.18 12.21
C PHE A 15 -4.18 23.58 11.81
N LYS A 16 -4.81 24.21 10.82
CA LYS A 16 -4.46 25.57 10.41
C LYS A 16 -4.66 26.56 11.55
N SER A 17 -5.80 26.51 12.23
CA SER A 17 -6.10 27.38 13.38
C SER A 17 -5.12 27.15 14.54
N ALA A 18 -4.55 25.96 14.65
CA ALA A 18 -3.52 25.62 15.63
C ALA A 18 -2.08 26.01 15.17
N GLY A 19 -1.93 26.68 14.03
CA GLY A 19 -0.65 27.19 13.56
C GLY A 19 0.21 26.18 12.79
N TYR A 20 -0.39 25.12 12.21
CA TYR A 20 0.33 24.17 11.38
C TYR A 20 0.33 24.57 9.91
N GLY A 21 1.51 24.55 9.27
CA GLY A 21 1.63 24.43 7.82
C GLY A 21 1.35 22.98 7.40
N LEU A 22 0.54 22.75 6.35
CA LEU A 22 0.06 21.44 5.97
C LEU A 22 0.57 21.03 4.59
N THR A 23 1.13 19.81 4.51
CA THR A 23 1.46 19.13 3.26
C THR A 23 0.52 17.96 3.05
N GLN A 24 -0.06 17.86 1.84
CA GLN A 24 -0.98 16.78 1.48
C GLN A 24 -0.46 16.04 0.26
N LYS A 25 -0.48 14.70 0.31
CA LYS A 25 -0.07 13.87 -0.83
C LYS A 25 -0.78 12.53 -0.83
N ILE A 26 -1.22 12.11 -2.00
CA ILE A 26 -1.60 10.71 -2.24
C ILE A 26 -0.37 10.00 -2.78
N LEU A 27 0.10 9.00 -2.06
CA LEU A 27 1.21 8.14 -2.48
C LEU A 27 0.67 6.77 -2.89
N ASP A 28 1.13 6.24 -4.03
CA ASP A 28 0.95 4.84 -4.38
C ASP A 28 2.16 4.05 -3.88
N ALA A 29 1.91 3.08 -3.01
CA ALA A 29 2.94 2.27 -2.37
C ALA A 29 3.89 1.61 -3.38
N SER A 30 3.41 1.29 -4.59
CA SER A 30 4.23 0.66 -5.63
C SER A 30 5.39 1.53 -6.13
N TYR A 31 5.32 2.85 -5.94
CA TYR A 31 6.42 3.78 -6.22
C TYR A 31 7.29 4.09 -5.00
N CYS A 32 6.94 3.52 -3.84
CA CYS A 32 7.62 3.72 -2.55
C CYS A 32 8.30 2.42 -2.04
N GLY A 33 8.71 1.53 -2.94
CA GLY A 33 9.41 0.28 -2.59
C GLY A 33 8.51 -0.85 -2.09
N VAL A 34 7.21 -0.82 -2.39
CA VAL A 34 6.24 -1.86 -2.01
C VAL A 34 5.73 -2.56 -3.27
N PRO A 35 5.74 -3.89 -3.37
CA PRO A 35 5.24 -4.62 -4.55
C PRO A 35 3.71 -4.67 -4.60
N GLN A 36 3.04 -3.54 -4.32
CA GLN A 36 1.59 -3.45 -4.21
C GLN A 36 1.09 -2.09 -4.67
N SER A 37 0.12 -2.06 -5.57
CA SER A 37 -0.64 -0.85 -5.88
C SER A 37 -1.64 -0.57 -4.75
N ARG A 38 -1.29 0.43 -3.93
CA ARG A 38 -2.07 0.85 -2.75
C ARG A 38 -1.92 2.34 -2.55
N LYS A 39 -2.91 3.09 -2.94
CA LYS A 39 -2.93 4.54 -2.73
C LYS A 39 -3.35 4.88 -1.31
N ARG A 40 -2.59 5.78 -0.68
CA ARG A 40 -2.87 6.31 0.66
C ARG A 40 -2.72 7.81 0.66
N PHE A 41 -3.68 8.47 1.26
CA PHE A 41 -3.62 9.90 1.55
C PHE A 41 -2.79 10.13 2.81
N PHE A 42 -1.85 11.05 2.73
CA PHE A 42 -1.06 11.55 3.85
C PHE A 42 -1.35 13.02 4.04
N LEU A 43 -1.56 13.40 5.29
CA LEU A 43 -1.64 14.78 5.75
C LEU A 43 -0.55 14.95 6.82
N ILE A 44 0.40 15.83 6.57
CA ILE A 44 1.55 16.07 7.46
C ILE A 44 1.52 17.54 7.85
N GLY A 45 1.50 17.80 9.16
CA GLY A 45 1.50 19.15 9.72
C GLY A 45 2.84 19.48 10.35
N VAL A 46 3.37 20.66 10.07
CA VAL A 46 4.55 21.23 10.71
C VAL A 46 4.13 22.47 11.49
N LEU A 47 4.30 22.43 12.82
CA LEU A 47 3.95 23.56 13.68
C LEU A 47 4.83 24.79 13.36
N GLY A 48 4.22 25.92 13.06
CA GLY A 48 4.91 27.14 12.63
C GLY A 48 5.57 27.04 11.26
N GLY A 49 5.36 25.94 10.50
CA GLY A 49 5.89 25.76 9.15
C GLY A 49 4.99 26.35 8.08
N GLU A 50 5.49 26.34 6.86
CA GLU A 50 4.72 26.75 5.68
C GLU A 50 3.91 25.57 5.10
N ASP A 51 2.88 25.90 4.30
CA ASP A 51 2.16 24.90 3.53
C ASP A 51 3.07 24.27 2.47
N ASP A 52 2.81 22.97 2.20
CA ASP A 52 3.52 22.17 1.21
C ASP A 52 5.05 22.07 1.43
N ALA A 53 5.54 22.43 2.64
CA ALA A 53 6.96 22.39 2.98
C ALA A 53 7.63 21.01 2.80
N LEU A 54 6.86 19.92 2.90
CA LEU A 54 7.37 18.55 2.69
C LEU A 54 7.12 18.01 1.28
N LEU A 55 6.44 18.74 0.39
CA LEU A 55 6.01 18.19 -0.90
C LEU A 55 7.20 17.69 -1.74
N GLY A 56 8.25 18.51 -1.87
CA GLY A 56 9.46 18.14 -2.60
C GLY A 56 10.17 16.91 -2.00
N TYR A 57 10.18 16.76 -0.67
CA TYR A 57 10.78 15.61 0.02
C TYR A 57 9.99 14.32 -0.19
N LEU A 58 8.66 14.41 -0.35
CA LEU A 58 7.80 13.28 -0.65
C LEU A 58 7.85 12.86 -2.13
N GLU A 59 8.32 13.73 -3.02
CA GLU A 59 8.36 13.47 -4.47
C GLU A 59 9.73 13.04 -4.97
N CYS A 60 10.80 13.55 -4.39
CA CYS A 60 12.17 13.42 -4.92
C CYS A 60 12.71 11.98 -4.97
N ASN A 61 12.13 11.05 -4.20
CA ASN A 61 12.61 9.65 -4.15
C ASN A 61 11.57 8.64 -4.68
N LEU A 62 10.50 9.09 -5.34
CA LEU A 62 9.56 8.16 -5.99
C LEU A 62 10.28 7.40 -7.09
N ALA A 63 10.04 6.08 -7.16
CA ALA A 63 10.55 5.27 -8.25
C ALA A 63 9.94 5.70 -9.59
N GLU A 64 10.69 5.59 -10.67
CA GLU A 64 10.19 5.89 -12.04
C GLU A 64 9.11 4.91 -12.48
N LYS A 65 9.19 3.66 -12.02
CA LYS A 65 8.25 2.58 -12.37
C LYS A 65 7.69 1.93 -11.10
N PRO A 66 6.45 1.45 -11.14
CA PRO A 66 5.87 0.74 -10.01
C PRO A 66 6.60 -0.60 -9.81
N MET A 67 6.91 -0.93 -8.57
CA MET A 67 7.54 -2.20 -8.19
C MET A 67 6.57 -3.36 -8.41
N THR A 68 6.97 -4.35 -9.19
CA THR A 68 6.21 -5.57 -9.40
C THR A 68 6.45 -6.57 -8.26
N MET A 69 5.60 -7.59 -8.17
CA MET A 69 5.83 -8.71 -7.27
C MET A 69 7.15 -9.43 -7.60
N PHE A 70 7.47 -9.57 -8.89
CA PHE A 70 8.72 -10.22 -9.32
C PHE A 70 9.97 -9.41 -8.93
N ASP A 71 9.93 -8.08 -9.05
CA ASP A 71 11.05 -7.22 -8.62
C ASP A 71 11.38 -7.40 -7.14
N TYR A 72 10.37 -7.68 -6.31
CA TYR A 72 10.54 -7.82 -4.86
C TYR A 72 10.85 -9.25 -4.42
N PHE A 73 10.20 -10.24 -5.00
CA PHE A 73 10.27 -11.64 -4.58
C PHE A 73 11.19 -12.49 -5.45
N GLY A 74 11.48 -12.07 -6.70
CA GLY A 74 12.10 -12.94 -7.69
C GLY A 74 11.29 -14.23 -7.85
N ASN A 75 11.96 -15.36 -7.83
CA ASN A 75 11.34 -16.69 -7.95
C ASN A 75 10.87 -17.28 -6.60
N SER A 76 11.02 -16.55 -5.48
CA SER A 76 10.77 -17.12 -4.14
C SER A 76 9.30 -17.44 -3.84
N LEU A 77 8.36 -16.89 -4.61
CA LEU A 77 6.93 -17.24 -4.50
C LEU A 77 6.58 -18.62 -5.07
N GLY A 78 7.44 -19.17 -5.96
CA GLY A 78 7.20 -20.47 -6.59
C GLY A 78 5.96 -20.52 -7.48
N THR A 79 5.43 -19.38 -7.89
CA THR A 79 4.32 -19.25 -8.84
C THR A 79 4.44 -17.96 -9.63
N GLU A 80 4.00 -17.97 -10.87
CA GLU A 80 3.92 -16.78 -11.73
C GLU A 80 2.55 -16.11 -11.68
N TYR A 81 1.53 -16.84 -11.21
CA TYR A 81 0.16 -16.36 -11.18
C TYR A 81 -0.49 -16.66 -9.84
N TYR A 82 -1.27 -15.70 -9.35
CA TYR A 82 -2.00 -15.86 -8.11
C TYR A 82 -3.46 -15.42 -8.24
N PHE A 83 -4.32 -16.06 -7.48
CA PHE A 83 -5.72 -15.70 -7.39
C PHE A 83 -5.98 -14.76 -6.23
N ARG A 84 -6.80 -13.76 -6.49
CA ARG A 84 -7.37 -12.88 -5.47
C ARG A 84 -8.87 -12.74 -5.73
N VAL A 85 -9.68 -12.96 -4.72
CA VAL A 85 -11.14 -12.85 -4.85
C VAL A 85 -11.52 -11.45 -5.36
N PRO A 86 -12.18 -11.34 -6.52
CA PRO A 86 -12.61 -10.06 -7.05
C PRO A 86 -13.73 -9.45 -6.19
N ARG A 87 -13.89 -8.13 -6.21
CA ARG A 87 -15.02 -7.46 -5.54
C ARG A 87 -16.35 -7.70 -6.23
N SER A 88 -16.31 -7.94 -7.51
CA SER A 88 -17.45 -8.30 -8.35
C SER A 88 -16.97 -9.25 -9.43
N TYR A 89 -17.84 -10.10 -9.92
CA TYR A 89 -17.52 -11.06 -11.00
C TYR A 89 -17.25 -10.39 -12.34
N SER A 90 -17.49 -9.09 -12.47
CA SER A 90 -17.09 -8.28 -13.63
C SER A 90 -15.61 -7.88 -13.62
N ARG A 91 -14.81 -8.37 -12.66
CA ARG A 91 -13.39 -8.07 -12.52
C ARG A 91 -12.57 -9.35 -12.52
N ARG A 92 -11.36 -9.27 -13.07
CA ARG A 92 -10.42 -10.40 -13.08
C ARG A 92 -10.09 -10.87 -11.66
N GLY A 93 -9.84 -12.16 -11.51
CA GLY A 93 -9.42 -12.80 -10.28
C GLY A 93 -7.99 -13.31 -10.29
N VAL A 94 -7.41 -13.53 -11.48
CA VAL A 94 -6.02 -13.99 -11.64
C VAL A 94 -5.12 -12.81 -12.00
N PHE A 95 -3.95 -12.79 -11.37
CA PHE A 95 -2.95 -11.73 -11.50
C PHE A 95 -1.57 -12.33 -11.72
N SER A 96 -0.73 -11.66 -12.50
CA SER A 96 0.66 -12.03 -12.70
C SER A 96 1.56 -11.43 -11.63
N ILE A 97 2.68 -12.09 -11.32
CA ILE A 97 3.72 -11.51 -10.45
C ILE A 97 4.53 -10.42 -11.16
N TYR A 98 4.43 -10.32 -12.48
CA TYR A 98 5.09 -9.26 -13.27
C TYR A 98 4.31 -7.93 -13.27
N GLU A 99 3.36 -7.79 -12.37
CA GLU A 99 2.65 -6.55 -12.06
C GLU A 99 2.64 -6.30 -10.55
N PRO A 100 2.41 -5.05 -10.09
CA PRO A 100 2.21 -4.78 -8.66
C PRO A 100 1.01 -5.56 -8.12
N CYS A 101 1.14 -6.16 -6.95
CA CYS A 101 0.03 -6.81 -6.29
C CYS A 101 -1.15 -5.86 -6.12
N GLN A 102 -2.33 -6.37 -6.33
CA GLN A 102 -3.54 -5.63 -5.98
C GLN A 102 -3.61 -5.40 -4.46
N THR A 103 -4.21 -4.29 -4.03
CA THR A 103 -4.33 -3.94 -2.60
C THR A 103 -4.71 -5.14 -1.73
N ILE A 104 -3.85 -5.55 -0.81
CA ILE A 104 -4.12 -6.57 0.21
C ILE A 104 -5.26 -6.07 1.10
N ARG A 105 -6.28 -6.90 1.31
CA ARG A 105 -7.48 -6.57 2.09
C ARG A 105 -7.54 -7.46 3.34
N GLY A 106 -8.29 -7.05 4.35
CA GLY A 106 -8.53 -7.82 5.56
C GLY A 106 -9.34 -9.11 5.37
N VAL A 107 -9.84 -9.37 4.15
CA VAL A 107 -10.59 -10.59 3.81
C VAL A 107 -9.83 -11.32 2.72
N ASP A 108 -9.62 -12.61 2.96
CA ASP A 108 -9.09 -13.56 1.99
C ASP A 108 -10.05 -14.75 1.87
N ARG A 109 -10.31 -15.17 0.64
CA ARG A 109 -11.17 -16.32 0.34
C ARG A 109 -10.48 -17.22 -0.68
N PRO A 110 -10.64 -18.55 -0.54
CA PRO A 110 -10.14 -19.49 -1.54
C PRO A 110 -10.79 -19.24 -2.90
N ILE A 111 -10.19 -19.83 -3.94
CA ILE A 111 -10.77 -19.83 -5.28
C ILE A 111 -12.15 -20.49 -5.22
N PRO A 112 -13.25 -19.80 -5.57
CA PRO A 112 -14.57 -20.43 -5.58
C PRO A 112 -14.62 -21.55 -6.61
N LYS A 113 -15.23 -22.68 -6.26
CA LYS A 113 -15.40 -23.84 -7.17
C LYS A 113 -16.09 -23.50 -8.49
N GLY A 114 -16.91 -22.44 -8.52
CA GLY A 114 -17.64 -21.98 -9.70
C GLY A 114 -17.02 -20.78 -10.41
N TYR A 115 -15.78 -20.38 -10.09
CA TYR A 115 -15.13 -19.30 -10.81
C TYR A 115 -14.84 -19.71 -12.23
N LYS A 116 -15.52 -19.08 -13.20
CA LYS A 116 -15.44 -19.39 -14.64
C LYS A 116 -14.27 -18.68 -15.37
N GLY A 117 -13.46 -17.94 -14.63
CA GLY A 117 -12.47 -17.03 -15.23
C GLY A 117 -13.07 -15.69 -15.67
N HIS A 118 -12.19 -14.81 -16.11
CA HIS A 118 -12.53 -13.50 -16.64
C HIS A 118 -11.69 -13.26 -17.92
N PRO A 119 -12.22 -12.57 -18.95
CA PRO A 119 -11.48 -12.33 -20.20
C PRO A 119 -10.13 -11.62 -20.02
N SER A 120 -9.97 -10.87 -18.93
CA SER A 120 -8.71 -10.20 -18.59
C SER A 120 -7.83 -10.98 -17.61
N ASP A 121 -8.16 -12.23 -17.27
CA ASP A 121 -7.25 -13.10 -16.53
C ASP A 121 -6.09 -13.48 -17.46
N PRO A 122 -4.83 -13.37 -17.03
CA PRO A 122 -3.68 -13.68 -17.88
C PRO A 122 -3.56 -15.16 -18.22
N VAL A 123 -4.14 -16.03 -17.40
CA VAL A 123 -4.23 -17.49 -17.60
C VAL A 123 -5.52 -18.02 -17.00
N GLU A 124 -5.96 -19.18 -17.49
CA GLU A 124 -7.07 -19.90 -16.88
C GLU A 124 -6.72 -20.46 -15.49
N ILE A 125 -7.76 -20.64 -14.66
CA ILE A 125 -7.58 -21.31 -13.36
C ILE A 125 -7.12 -22.75 -13.57
N GLY A 126 -6.00 -23.09 -12.99
CA GLY A 126 -5.39 -24.39 -13.06
C GLY A 126 -4.33 -24.58 -11.96
N PRO A 127 -3.56 -25.69 -12.01
CA PRO A 127 -2.56 -26.01 -10.98
C PRO A 127 -1.48 -24.94 -10.75
N LYS A 128 -1.26 -24.07 -11.74
CA LYS A 128 -0.29 -22.98 -11.65
C LYS A 128 -0.83 -21.70 -10.99
N VAL A 129 -2.12 -21.68 -10.62
CA VAL A 129 -2.77 -20.53 -10.00
C VAL A 129 -3.19 -20.89 -8.59
N ARG A 130 -2.69 -20.16 -7.59
CA ARG A 130 -3.04 -20.34 -6.19
C ARG A 130 -3.29 -19.00 -5.50
N ALA A 131 -4.01 -19.01 -4.41
CA ALA A 131 -4.07 -17.82 -3.54
C ALA A 131 -2.72 -17.61 -2.84
N LEU A 132 -2.41 -16.35 -2.50
CA LEU A 132 -1.29 -16.03 -1.64
C LEU A 132 -1.58 -16.51 -0.21
N THR A 133 -0.59 -17.08 0.45
CA THR A 133 -0.67 -17.41 1.87
C THR A 133 -0.71 -16.14 2.73
N ILE A 134 -1.09 -16.27 4.00
CA ILE A 134 -1.09 -15.15 4.95
C ILE A 134 0.31 -14.51 5.06
N LEU A 135 1.34 -15.35 5.15
CA LEU A 135 2.73 -14.88 5.23
C LEU A 135 3.16 -14.16 3.94
N GLU A 136 2.86 -14.70 2.77
CA GLU A 136 3.15 -14.01 1.51
C GLU A 136 2.43 -12.65 1.42
N ARG A 137 1.19 -12.57 1.89
CA ARG A 137 0.43 -11.32 1.97
C ARG A 137 1.07 -10.31 2.92
N SER A 138 1.63 -10.76 4.05
CA SER A 138 2.38 -9.89 4.95
C SER A 138 3.68 -9.38 4.29
N TYR A 139 4.35 -10.22 3.52
CA TYR A 139 5.55 -9.82 2.78
C TYR A 139 5.23 -8.85 1.62
N VAL A 140 4.08 -8.98 0.98
CA VAL A 140 3.58 -7.96 0.02
C VAL A 140 3.34 -6.61 0.72
N GLN A 141 2.93 -6.62 2.00
CA GLN A 141 2.86 -5.42 2.84
C GLN A 141 4.23 -5.02 3.41
N THR A 142 5.30 -5.69 2.96
CA THR A 142 6.69 -5.44 3.33
C THR A 142 6.99 -5.60 4.83
N PHE A 143 6.22 -6.42 5.54
CA PHE A 143 6.61 -6.82 6.90
C PHE A 143 7.91 -7.62 6.86
N PRO A 144 8.85 -7.38 7.79
CA PRO A 144 10.08 -8.17 7.87
C PRO A 144 9.78 -9.62 8.20
N LYS A 145 10.60 -10.55 7.68
CA LYS A 145 10.44 -12.00 7.92
C LYS A 145 10.51 -12.38 9.42
N SER A 146 11.18 -11.55 10.22
CA SER A 146 11.28 -11.71 11.67
C SER A 146 10.04 -11.26 12.44
N PHE A 147 9.09 -10.58 11.78
CA PHE A 147 7.88 -10.09 12.44
C PHE A 147 6.98 -11.28 12.80
N LYS A 148 6.67 -11.40 14.08
CA LYS A 148 5.80 -12.47 14.59
C LYS A 148 4.35 -11.99 14.63
N PHE A 149 3.51 -12.71 13.94
CA PHE A 149 2.05 -12.53 14.00
C PHE A 149 1.47 -13.52 15.01
N ASP A 150 0.51 -13.07 15.82
CA ASP A 150 -0.27 -13.89 16.73
C ASP A 150 -1.76 -13.66 16.50
N GLY A 151 -2.56 -14.71 16.62
CA GLY A 151 -4.00 -14.66 16.41
C GLY A 151 -4.49 -15.72 15.43
N ASN A 152 -5.81 -15.82 15.30
CA ASN A 152 -6.43 -16.73 14.33
C ASN A 152 -6.32 -16.18 12.89
N LYS A 153 -6.63 -17.03 11.91
CA LYS A 153 -6.55 -16.68 10.48
C LYS A 153 -7.33 -15.41 10.11
N GLY A 154 -8.48 -15.18 10.73
CA GLY A 154 -9.31 -14.00 10.49
C GLY A 154 -8.63 -12.73 10.96
N ASP A 155 -8.11 -12.76 12.19
CA ASP A 155 -7.41 -11.63 12.81
C ASP A 155 -6.15 -11.28 12.05
N LEU A 156 -5.35 -12.28 11.66
CA LEU A 156 -4.13 -12.08 10.86
C LEU A 156 -4.45 -11.41 9.52
N ASN A 157 -5.47 -11.89 8.82
CA ASN A 157 -5.91 -11.29 7.56
C ASN A 157 -6.34 -9.83 7.76
N LEU A 158 -7.07 -9.54 8.84
CA LEU A 158 -7.56 -8.20 9.15
C LEU A 158 -6.41 -7.27 9.50
N MET A 159 -5.50 -7.68 10.36
CA MET A 159 -4.30 -6.91 10.74
C MET A 159 -3.44 -6.58 9.52
N ILE A 160 -3.09 -7.60 8.71
CA ILE A 160 -2.26 -7.42 7.52
C ILE A 160 -2.97 -6.52 6.48
N GLY A 161 -4.27 -6.73 6.26
CA GLY A 161 -5.03 -5.95 5.28
C GLY A 161 -5.20 -4.48 5.65
N ASN A 162 -5.31 -4.17 6.95
CA ASN A 162 -5.49 -2.80 7.45
C ASN A 162 -4.17 -2.06 7.65
N ALA A 163 -3.06 -2.78 7.73
CA ALA A 163 -1.75 -2.17 7.92
C ALA A 163 -1.38 -1.18 6.79
N VAL A 164 -0.63 -0.16 7.15
CA VAL A 164 0.16 0.61 6.20
C VAL A 164 1.38 -0.25 5.83
N PRO A 165 1.72 -0.42 4.54
CA PRO A 165 2.92 -1.13 4.16
C PRO A 165 4.17 -0.54 4.82
N VAL A 166 5.04 -1.39 5.37
CA VAL A 166 6.18 -0.92 6.19
C VAL A 166 7.09 0.00 5.37
N LYS A 167 7.40 -0.37 4.14
CA LYS A 167 8.24 0.45 3.24
C LYS A 167 7.58 1.79 2.87
N LEU A 168 6.25 1.85 2.78
CA LEU A 168 5.55 3.12 2.55
C LEU A 168 5.65 4.03 3.79
N ALA A 169 5.52 3.46 5.00
CA ALA A 169 5.70 4.22 6.25
C ALA A 169 7.16 4.70 6.39
N GLU A 170 8.14 3.84 6.09
CA GLU A 170 9.56 4.19 6.06
C GLU A 170 9.84 5.33 5.05
N TYR A 171 9.26 5.25 3.85
CA TYR A 171 9.39 6.29 2.82
C TYR A 171 8.98 7.68 3.34
N VAL A 172 7.81 7.75 3.98
CA VAL A 172 7.29 9.00 4.54
C VAL A 172 8.15 9.47 5.72
N ALA A 173 8.56 8.55 6.61
CA ALA A 173 9.42 8.88 7.74
C ALA A 173 10.79 9.43 7.30
N VAL A 174 11.38 8.87 6.25
CA VAL A 174 12.64 9.38 5.66
C VAL A 174 12.46 10.77 5.08
N ALA A 175 11.35 11.05 4.41
CA ALA A 175 11.04 12.38 3.87
C ALA A 175 10.93 13.43 4.99
N ILE A 176 10.21 13.09 6.07
CA ILE A 176 10.08 13.96 7.25
C ILE A 176 11.45 14.21 7.89
N LYS A 177 12.24 13.13 8.10
CA LYS A 177 13.57 13.27 8.69
C LYS A 177 14.49 14.18 7.87
N LYS A 178 14.51 14.03 6.55
CA LYS A 178 15.31 14.91 5.67
C LYS A 178 14.89 16.37 5.79
N TYR A 179 13.59 16.63 5.83
CA TYR A 179 13.08 17.98 6.06
C TYR A 179 13.60 18.55 7.39
N ASP A 180 13.48 17.79 8.49
CA ASP A 180 13.94 18.24 9.81
C ASP A 180 15.45 18.49 9.83
N ASP A 181 16.26 17.59 9.26
CA ASP A 181 17.72 17.74 9.17
C ASP A 181 18.09 19.01 8.39
N ASP A 182 17.36 19.35 7.32
CA ASP A 182 17.59 20.57 6.52
C ASP A 182 17.16 21.84 7.26
N GLN A 183 16.11 21.81 8.08
CA GLN A 183 15.73 22.95 8.92
C GLN A 183 16.76 23.22 10.03
N LEU A 184 17.35 22.16 10.61
CA LEU A 184 18.40 22.30 11.64
C LEU A 184 19.69 22.92 11.08
N ARG A 185 20.03 22.67 9.82
CA ARG A 185 21.22 23.24 9.13
C ARG A 185 21.05 24.71 8.78
N LYS A 186 19.82 25.22 8.70
CA LYS A 186 19.51 26.62 8.39
C LYS A 186 19.51 27.55 9.61
N LYS A 187 19.53 26.99 10.79
CA LYS A 187 19.62 27.70 12.09
C LYS A 187 21.08 27.82 12.54
#